data_c8e2e7a5645cf4194060af2998ea2ff5
#
_entry.id   c8e2e7a5645cf4194060af2998ea2ff5
#
_cell.length_a   1.000
_cell.length_b   1.000
_cell.length_c   1.000
_cell.angle_alpha   90.00
_cell.angle_beta   90.00
_cell.angle_gamma   90.00
#
_symmetry.space_group_name_H-M   'P 1'
#
loop_
_entity.id
_entity.type
_entity.pdbx_description
1 polymer ?
#
loop_
_entity_poly.entity_id
_entity_poly.type
_entity_poly.pdbx_seq_one_letter_code
_entity_poly.pdbx_strand_id
1 'polypeptide(L)'
;RAAADGKVIAVVQPHRYTRLRDLFEDFCTCFNDADAVIVADVYEAGETPIAGADRDALVEGLRHHGHRAVQALERPERLAGVVDDLARPGDMIVCLGAGNITQWAHDLPDQLRARRAGREEATNEVG
;
A
#
# COMPACT_ATOMS: atom_id res chain seq x y z
N ARG A 1 -5.61 13.36 -8.49
CA ARG A 1 -4.83 14.06 -7.48
C ARG A 1 -5.16 15.55 -7.34
N ALA A 2 -5.54 16.19 -8.42
CA ALA A 2 -5.86 17.62 -8.41
C ALA A 2 -6.94 18.01 -7.40
N ALA A 3 -7.79 17.08 -7.01
CA ALA A 3 -8.86 17.33 -6.04
C ALA A 3 -8.42 17.18 -4.58
N ALA A 4 -7.21 16.69 -4.33
CA ALA A 4 -6.71 16.44 -2.98
C ALA A 4 -5.65 17.48 -2.60
N ASP A 5 -5.80 18.12 -1.44
CA ASP A 5 -4.80 19.04 -0.92
C ASP A 5 -3.61 18.31 -0.30
N GLY A 6 -3.80 17.07 0.12
CA GLY A 6 -2.75 16.25 0.71
C GLY A 6 -2.12 15.30 -0.27
N LYS A 7 -1.33 14.38 0.25
CA LYS A 7 -0.68 13.34 -0.54
C LYS A 7 -1.67 12.24 -0.91
N VAL A 8 -1.35 11.52 -1.98
CA VAL A 8 -2.06 10.30 -2.35
C VAL A 8 -1.15 9.11 -2.05
N ILE A 9 -1.63 8.20 -1.21
CA ILE A 9 -0.91 6.98 -0.83
C ILE A 9 -1.66 5.80 -1.42
N ALA A 10 -1.01 5.06 -2.31
CA ALA A 10 -1.61 3.90 -2.95
C ALA A 10 -1.16 2.63 -2.23
N VAL A 11 -2.11 1.78 -1.85
CA VAL A 11 -1.85 0.44 -1.32
C VAL A 11 -2.27 -0.54 -2.39
N VAL A 12 -1.34 -1.36 -2.86
CA VAL A 12 -1.54 -2.20 -4.04
C VAL A 12 -1.35 -3.66 -3.69
N GLN A 13 -2.32 -4.49 -4.04
CA GLN A 13 -2.17 -5.94 -3.99
C GLN A 13 -2.38 -6.50 -5.40
N PRO A 14 -1.31 -6.88 -6.11
CA PRO A 14 -1.47 -7.50 -7.43
C PRO A 14 -2.26 -8.80 -7.31
N HIS A 15 -3.12 -9.06 -8.29
CA HIS A 15 -3.95 -10.26 -8.32
C HIS A 15 -3.38 -11.21 -9.34
N ARG A 16 -2.87 -12.36 -8.89
CA ARG A 16 -2.24 -13.42 -9.68
C ARG A 16 -0.85 -13.03 -10.21
N TYR A 17 0.05 -13.99 -10.13
CA TYR A 17 1.42 -13.82 -10.64
C TYR A 17 1.46 -13.66 -12.15
N THR A 18 0.62 -14.39 -12.88
CA THR A 18 0.58 -14.30 -14.33
C THR A 18 0.16 -12.92 -14.80
N ARG A 19 -0.82 -12.31 -14.12
CA ARG A 19 -1.26 -10.95 -14.47
C ARG A 19 -0.16 -9.94 -14.21
N LEU A 20 0.53 -10.05 -13.09
CA LEU A 20 1.64 -9.14 -12.78
C LEU A 20 2.76 -9.30 -13.80
N ARG A 21 3.11 -10.54 -14.17
CA ARG A 21 4.13 -10.79 -15.20
C ARG A 21 3.76 -10.16 -16.53
N ASP A 22 2.52 -10.38 -16.99
CA ASP A 22 2.10 -9.95 -18.32
C ASP A 22 1.92 -8.43 -18.42
N LEU A 23 1.61 -7.76 -17.30
CA LEU A 23 1.35 -6.32 -17.28
C LEU A 23 2.42 -5.57 -16.46
N PHE A 24 3.59 -6.16 -16.28
CA PHE A 24 4.60 -5.64 -15.35
C PHE A 24 4.98 -4.19 -15.64
N GLU A 25 5.25 -3.87 -16.91
CA GLU A 25 5.62 -2.51 -17.28
C GLU A 25 4.49 -1.51 -17.00
N ASP A 26 3.25 -1.90 -17.26
CA ASP A 26 2.09 -1.06 -16.96
C ASP A 26 1.96 -0.82 -15.46
N PHE A 27 2.18 -1.85 -14.64
CA PHE A 27 2.18 -1.71 -13.18
C PHE A 27 3.28 -0.76 -12.72
N CYS A 28 4.46 -0.83 -13.32
CA CYS A 28 5.59 0.01 -12.91
C CYS A 28 5.38 1.49 -13.18
N THR A 29 4.46 1.84 -14.07
CA THR A 29 4.24 3.24 -14.48
C THR A 29 2.88 3.79 -14.06
N CYS A 30 1.89 2.94 -13.76
CA CYS A 30 0.53 3.41 -13.52
C CYS A 30 0.35 4.16 -12.19
N PHE A 31 1.33 4.11 -11.29
CA PHE A 31 1.24 4.76 -9.98
C PHE A 31 2.02 6.06 -9.89
N ASN A 32 2.39 6.64 -11.04
CA ASN A 32 3.19 7.87 -11.05
C ASN A 32 2.51 9.05 -10.35
N ASP A 33 1.19 9.07 -10.33
CA ASP A 33 0.43 10.13 -9.66
C ASP A 33 0.30 9.94 -8.15
N ALA A 34 0.68 8.78 -7.63
CA ALA A 34 0.70 8.56 -6.19
C ALA A 34 1.98 9.11 -5.58
N ASP A 35 1.86 9.75 -4.42
CA ASP A 35 3.01 10.27 -3.69
C ASP A 35 3.80 9.17 -2.99
N ALA A 36 3.11 8.10 -2.58
CA ALA A 36 3.73 6.92 -1.98
C ALA A 36 2.98 5.67 -2.41
N VAL A 37 3.69 4.56 -2.55
CA VAL A 37 3.10 3.27 -2.92
C VAL A 37 3.54 2.22 -1.92
N ILE A 38 2.57 1.49 -1.38
CA ILE A 38 2.80 0.35 -0.49
C ILE A 38 2.38 -0.89 -1.27
N VAL A 39 3.31 -1.81 -1.50
CA VAL A 39 3.06 -3.01 -2.31
C VAL A 39 2.94 -4.23 -1.41
N ALA A 40 1.78 -4.86 -1.42
CA ALA A 40 1.53 -6.10 -0.70
C ALA A 40 1.91 -7.31 -1.53
N ASP A 41 1.98 -8.47 -0.88
CA ASP A 41 2.18 -9.73 -1.59
C ASP A 41 1.09 -9.97 -2.63
N VAL A 42 1.48 -10.61 -3.72
CA VAL A 42 0.53 -11.00 -4.77
C VAL A 42 -0.54 -11.93 -4.18
N TYR A 43 -1.80 -11.66 -4.52
CA TYR A 43 -2.88 -12.59 -4.22
C TYR A 43 -2.80 -13.74 -5.21
N GLU A 44 -2.46 -14.91 -4.72
CA GLU A 44 -2.05 -16.04 -5.57
C GLU A 44 -3.18 -16.61 -6.42
N ALA A 45 -4.40 -16.67 -5.90
CA ALA A 45 -5.56 -17.22 -6.58
C ALA A 45 -5.31 -18.64 -7.12
N GLY A 46 -4.57 -19.44 -6.35
CA GLY A 46 -4.26 -20.84 -6.72
C GLY A 46 -3.03 -21.01 -7.61
N GLU A 47 -2.36 -19.94 -7.99
CA GLU A 47 -1.14 -20.03 -8.80
C GLU A 47 0.09 -20.26 -7.93
N THR A 48 1.13 -20.84 -8.53
CA THR A 48 2.45 -20.90 -7.90
C THR A 48 3.23 -19.61 -8.17
N PRO A 49 4.12 -19.20 -7.25
CA PRO A 49 4.93 -18.01 -7.47
C PRO A 49 5.77 -18.08 -8.75
N ILE A 50 5.90 -16.94 -9.40
CA ILE A 50 6.70 -16.78 -10.62
C ILE A 50 7.86 -15.84 -10.30
N ALA A 51 9.09 -16.29 -10.49
CA ALA A 51 10.27 -15.47 -10.26
C ALA A 51 10.24 -14.22 -11.13
N GLY A 52 10.51 -13.07 -10.52
CA GLY A 52 10.47 -11.79 -11.23
C GLY A 52 9.07 -11.18 -11.36
N ALA A 53 8.04 -11.86 -10.86
CA ALA A 53 6.66 -11.36 -10.90
C ALA A 53 6.04 -11.44 -9.50
N ASP A 54 6.75 -10.89 -8.52
CA ASP A 54 6.31 -10.87 -7.13
C ASP A 54 6.34 -9.45 -6.56
N ARG A 55 6.02 -9.33 -5.28
CA ARG A 55 6.00 -8.04 -4.57
C ARG A 55 7.34 -7.31 -4.69
N ASP A 56 8.43 -8.00 -4.40
CA ASP A 56 9.74 -7.37 -4.35
C ASP A 56 10.19 -6.93 -5.76
N ALA A 57 9.88 -7.72 -6.77
CA ALA A 57 10.16 -7.35 -8.16
C ALA A 57 9.38 -6.09 -8.55
N LEU A 58 8.12 -5.97 -8.12
CA LEU A 58 7.32 -4.79 -8.43
C LEU A 58 7.86 -3.55 -7.70
N VAL A 59 8.29 -3.68 -6.46
CA VAL A 59 8.91 -2.58 -5.72
C VAL A 59 10.15 -2.08 -6.47
N GLU A 60 11.02 -2.99 -6.90
CA GLU A 60 12.21 -2.62 -7.66
C GLU A 60 11.86 -2.00 -9.01
N GLY A 61 10.85 -2.53 -9.70
CA GLY A 61 10.39 -1.99 -10.97
C GLY A 61 9.87 -0.57 -10.83
N LEU A 62 9.09 -0.29 -9.79
CA LEU A 62 8.58 1.05 -9.53
C LEU A 62 9.72 2.03 -9.25
N ARG A 63 10.70 1.61 -8.46
CA ARG A 63 11.88 2.44 -8.19
C ARG A 63 12.69 2.69 -9.45
N HIS A 64 12.86 1.67 -10.26
CA HIS A 64 13.59 1.77 -11.53
C HIS A 64 12.93 2.76 -12.48
N HIS A 65 11.59 2.85 -12.44
CA HIS A 65 10.83 3.78 -13.27
C HIS A 65 10.66 5.16 -12.60
N GLY A 66 11.44 5.44 -11.57
CA GLY A 66 11.53 6.78 -10.97
C GLY A 66 10.65 7.04 -9.76
N HIS A 67 9.87 6.08 -9.31
CA HIS A 67 9.04 6.27 -8.11
C HIS A 67 9.88 6.06 -6.85
N ARG A 68 10.10 7.12 -6.09
CA ARG A 68 11.02 7.08 -4.95
C ARG A 68 10.39 6.61 -3.66
N ALA A 69 9.12 6.87 -3.45
CA ALA A 69 8.41 6.56 -2.20
C ALA A 69 7.65 5.24 -2.34
N VAL A 70 8.38 4.15 -2.48
CA VAL A 70 7.80 2.81 -2.65
C VAL A 70 8.36 1.89 -1.59
N GLN A 71 7.47 1.12 -0.93
CA GLN A 71 7.91 0.13 0.03
C GLN A 71 7.06 -1.14 -0.05
N ALA A 72 7.66 -2.25 0.33
CA ALA A 72 6.96 -3.52 0.43
C ALA A 72 6.19 -3.59 1.75
N LEU A 73 4.97 -4.11 1.70
CA LEU A 73 4.23 -4.45 2.91
C LEU A 73 4.62 -5.87 3.31
N GLU A 74 5.30 -6.01 4.43
CA GLU A 74 5.79 -7.32 4.89
C GLU A 74 4.64 -8.26 5.26
N ARG A 75 3.63 -7.74 5.94
CA ARG A 75 2.47 -8.50 6.40
C ARG A 75 1.27 -7.58 6.47
N PRO A 76 0.05 -8.12 6.21
CA PRO A 76 -1.17 -7.28 6.30
C PRO A 76 -1.35 -6.59 7.65
N GLU A 77 -0.91 -7.22 8.73
CA GLU A 77 -1.04 -6.67 10.08
C GLU A 77 -0.23 -5.38 10.27
N ARG A 78 0.75 -5.14 9.42
CA ARG A 78 1.59 -3.94 9.49
C ARG A 78 1.00 -2.75 8.74
N LEU A 79 -0.06 -2.96 7.97
CA LEU A 79 -0.60 -1.92 7.08
C LEU A 79 -0.98 -0.65 7.83
N ALA A 80 -1.74 -0.78 8.93
CA ALA A 80 -2.17 0.39 9.70
C ALA A 80 -0.98 1.18 10.22
N GLY A 81 0.06 0.49 10.72
CA GLY A 81 1.27 1.16 11.19
C GLY A 81 2.01 1.91 10.09
N VAL A 82 2.17 1.27 8.93
CA VAL A 82 2.85 1.88 7.78
C VAL A 82 2.09 3.11 7.29
N VAL A 83 0.77 2.99 7.13
CA VAL A 83 -0.07 4.12 6.70
C VAL A 83 -0.03 5.24 7.72
N ASP A 84 -0.11 4.92 9.01
CA ASP A 84 -0.08 5.92 10.09
C ASP A 84 1.23 6.71 10.09
N ASP A 85 2.35 6.06 9.78
CA ASP A 85 3.64 6.71 9.70
C ASP A 85 3.76 7.66 8.49
N LEU A 86 3.08 7.33 7.39
CA LEU A 86 3.16 8.11 6.15
C LEU A 86 2.10 9.20 6.06
N ALA A 87 0.88 8.90 6.49
CA ALA A 87 -0.27 9.77 6.25
C ALA A 87 -0.40 10.87 7.29
N ARG A 88 -0.93 12.01 6.84
CA ARG A 88 -1.28 13.14 7.69
C ARG A 88 -2.74 13.52 7.40
N PRO A 89 -3.40 14.30 8.26
CA PRO A 89 -4.75 14.75 7.96
C PRO A 89 -4.82 15.42 6.59
N GLY A 90 -5.82 15.07 5.81
CA GLY A 90 -5.98 15.56 4.44
C GLY A 90 -5.40 14.66 3.36
N ASP A 91 -4.61 13.67 3.72
CA ASP A 91 -4.06 12.72 2.75
C ASP A 91 -5.12 11.70 2.32
N MET A 92 -5.03 11.25 1.09
CA MET A 92 -5.93 10.24 0.53
C MET A 92 -5.23 8.89 0.46
N ILE A 93 -5.91 7.85 0.91
CA ILE A 93 -5.41 6.47 0.83
C ILE A 93 -6.30 5.70 -0.13
N VAL A 94 -5.68 5.17 -1.18
CA VAL A 94 -6.38 4.42 -2.23
C VAL A 94 -5.88 2.99 -2.20
N CYS A 95 -6.79 2.04 -2.03
CA CYS A 95 -6.46 0.61 -2.03
C CYS A 95 -6.88 0.00 -3.36
N LEU A 96 -5.92 -0.59 -4.06
CA LEU A 96 -6.09 -1.11 -5.41
C LEU A 96 -5.80 -2.60 -5.45
N GLY A 97 -6.74 -3.37 -5.99
CA GLY A 97 -6.59 -4.80 -6.14
C GLY A 97 -7.87 -5.56 -5.85
N ALA A 98 -7.78 -6.87 -5.96
CA ALA A 98 -8.85 -7.80 -5.62
C ALA A 98 -8.28 -8.84 -4.66
N GLY A 99 -9.12 -9.43 -3.83
CA GLY A 99 -8.68 -10.40 -2.83
C GLY A 99 -8.63 -9.80 -1.44
N ASN A 100 -7.57 -10.09 -0.69
CA ASN A 100 -7.48 -9.70 0.72
C ASN A 100 -7.53 -8.19 0.96
N ILE A 101 -7.07 -7.40 0.01
CA ILE A 101 -6.99 -5.95 0.15
C ILE A 101 -8.37 -5.31 0.35
N THR A 102 -9.42 -5.93 -0.14
CA THR A 102 -10.78 -5.43 0.06
C THR A 102 -11.12 -5.39 1.55
N GLN A 103 -10.76 -6.44 2.29
CA GLN A 103 -10.98 -6.49 3.73
C GLN A 103 -10.05 -5.52 4.46
N TRP A 104 -8.79 -5.43 4.04
CA TRP A 104 -7.85 -4.50 4.66
C TRP A 104 -8.33 -3.05 4.54
N ALA A 105 -8.84 -2.70 3.37
CA ALA A 105 -9.36 -1.35 3.13
C ALA A 105 -10.56 -1.04 4.02
N HIS A 106 -11.42 -2.05 4.22
CA HIS A 106 -12.57 -1.91 5.09
C HIS A 106 -12.17 -1.69 6.55
N ASP A 107 -11.15 -2.40 7.02
CA ASP A 107 -10.72 -2.37 8.42
C ASP A 107 -9.81 -1.19 8.75
N LEU A 108 -9.14 -0.62 7.75
CA LEU A 108 -8.09 0.38 7.96
C LEU A 108 -8.55 1.63 8.72
N PRO A 109 -9.70 2.25 8.40
CA PRO A 109 -10.11 3.46 9.13
C PRO A 109 -10.24 3.24 10.64
N ASP A 110 -10.83 2.11 11.05
CA ASP A 110 -10.99 1.80 12.48
C ASP A 110 -9.64 1.54 13.15
N GLN A 111 -8.75 0.85 12.45
CA GLN A 111 -7.40 0.57 12.95
C GLN A 111 -6.60 1.85 13.14
N LEU A 112 -6.71 2.80 12.22
CA LEU A 112 -6.02 4.08 12.32
C LEU A 112 -6.58 4.91 13.48
N ARG A 113 -7.89 4.92 13.66
CA ARG A 113 -8.52 5.63 14.79
C ARG A 113 -8.05 5.05 16.12
N ALA A 114 -7.98 3.73 16.23
CA ALA A 114 -7.52 3.07 17.45
C ALA A 114 -6.06 3.42 17.77
N ARG A 115 -5.18 3.46 16.77
CA ARG A 115 -3.79 3.84 16.96
C ARG A 115 -3.63 5.28 17.43
N ARG A 116 -4.40 6.20 16.84
CA ARG A 116 -4.36 7.62 17.20
C ARG A 116 -4.91 7.86 18.61
N ALA A 117 -5.98 7.19 18.97
CA ALA A 117 -6.53 7.26 20.33
C ALA A 117 -5.53 6.75 21.37
N GLY A 118 -4.85 5.65 21.09
CA GLY A 118 -3.82 5.11 21.98
C GLY A 118 -2.68 6.09 22.20
N ARG A 119 -2.26 6.80 21.16
CA ARG A 119 -1.21 7.81 21.30
C ARG A 119 -1.66 9.01 22.11
N GLU A 120 -2.90 9.47 21.92
CA GLU A 120 -3.44 10.58 22.71
C GLU A 120 -3.54 10.21 24.17
N GLU A 121 -3.98 9.00 24.51
CA GLU A 121 -4.04 8.52 25.88
C GLU A 121 -2.65 8.46 26.50
N ALA A 122 -1.67 7.92 25.78
CA ALA A 122 -0.30 7.85 26.26
C ALA A 122 0.27 9.24 26.51
N THR A 123 -0.01 10.21 25.64
CA THR A 123 0.43 11.58 25.81
C THR A 123 -0.22 12.21 27.04
N ASN A 124 -1.50 11.99 27.26
CA ASN A 124 -2.23 12.53 28.40
C ASN A 124 -1.72 11.95 29.72
N GLU A 125 -1.39 10.67 29.74
CA GLU A 125 -0.85 10.03 30.93
C GLU A 125 0.51 10.59 31.35
N VAL A 126 1.32 10.94 30.37
CA VAL A 126 2.66 11.48 30.61
C VAL A 126 2.61 12.96 30.99
N GLY A 127 1.63 13.63 30.48
CA GLY A 127 1.47 15.05 30.69
C GLY A 127 0.81 15.38 32.00
#